data_1eb1916b49ae1f185739ed4bc8de01cf
#
_entry.id   1eb1916b49ae1f185739ed4bc8de01cf
#
_cell.length_a   1.000
_cell.length_b   1.000
_cell.length_c   1.000
_cell.angle_alpha   90.00
_cell.angle_beta   90.00
_cell.angle_gamma   90.00
#
_symmetry.space_group_name_H-M   'P 1'
#
loop_
_entity.id
_entity.type
_entity.pdbx_description
1 polymer ?
#
loop_
_entity_poly.entity_id
_entity_poly.type
_entity_poly.pdbx_seq_one_letter_code
_entity_poly.pdbx_strand_id
1 'polypeptide(L)'
;VYTGMSSDIADSCNKLIDTQKQLKALDDQITKLQEVERTLSEQTIPNLMQQAGISMLKLADGSSVEITKKYAARVPTSKVDEAHDWLRANGYEDLIKNDLSLSFGMKEDNQAKALAQELIEKGFNVKQKTHVHHSTLAGFVREQIEEGKEVPHDLFGVYVADRTKITTKE
;
A
#
# COMPACT_ATOMS: atom_id res chain seq x y z
N VAL A 1 -20.99 43.42 10.45
CA VAL A 1 -20.31 42.42 11.30
C VAL A 1 -20.02 41.08 10.56
N TYR A 2 -20.66 40.79 9.42
CA TYR A 2 -20.44 39.55 8.66
C TYR A 2 -19.36 39.63 7.58
N THR A 3 -18.88 40.79 7.20
CA THR A 3 -17.91 41.00 6.11
C THR A 3 -16.48 40.47 6.44
N GLY A 4 -16.05 40.60 7.70
CA GLY A 4 -14.72 40.10 8.10
C GLY A 4 -14.61 38.58 8.14
N MET A 5 -15.60 37.89 8.70
CA MET A 5 -15.62 36.41 8.77
C MET A 5 -15.71 35.75 7.37
N SER A 6 -16.41 36.39 6.42
CA SER A 6 -16.49 35.89 5.04
C SER A 6 -15.13 35.99 4.32
N SER A 7 -14.33 37.02 4.61
CA SER A 7 -12.96 37.19 4.12
C SER A 7 -12.04 36.07 4.65
N ASP A 8 -12.08 35.84 5.98
CA ASP A 8 -11.24 34.83 6.63
C ASP A 8 -11.53 33.41 6.14
N ILE A 9 -12.80 33.11 5.87
CA ILE A 9 -13.21 31.81 5.29
C ILE A 9 -12.67 31.69 3.86
N ALA A 10 -12.84 32.74 3.04
CA ALA A 10 -12.35 32.73 1.66
C ALA A 10 -10.81 32.58 1.60
N ASP A 11 -10.10 33.27 2.47
CA ASP A 11 -8.64 33.16 2.56
C ASP A 11 -8.18 31.76 2.99
N SER A 12 -8.88 31.17 3.95
CA SER A 12 -8.63 29.79 4.39
C SER A 12 -8.91 28.77 3.28
N CYS A 13 -9.97 28.96 2.51
CA CYS A 13 -10.28 28.12 1.36
C CYS A 13 -9.22 28.25 0.25
N ASN A 14 -8.78 29.47 -0.05
CA ASN A 14 -7.70 29.70 -1.02
C ASN A 14 -6.40 29.05 -0.56
N LYS A 15 -6.04 29.19 0.71
CA LYS A 15 -4.87 28.52 1.30
C LYS A 15 -4.96 26.99 1.19
N LEU A 16 -6.14 26.41 1.40
CA LEU A 16 -6.35 24.98 1.23
C LEU A 16 -6.15 24.55 -0.22
N ILE A 17 -6.70 25.29 -1.19
CA ILE A 17 -6.52 25.03 -2.63
C ILE A 17 -5.04 25.10 -3.00
N ASP A 18 -4.33 26.14 -2.56
CA ASP A 18 -2.91 26.31 -2.86
C ASP A 18 -2.06 25.19 -2.23
N THR A 19 -2.39 24.79 -1.01
CA THR A 19 -1.72 23.67 -0.35
C THR A 19 -1.93 22.35 -1.11
N GLN A 20 -3.14 22.09 -1.58
CA GLN A 20 -3.44 20.90 -2.38
C GLN A 20 -2.69 20.89 -3.72
N LYS A 21 -2.58 22.06 -4.38
CA LYS A 21 -1.78 22.20 -5.62
C LYS A 21 -0.29 21.95 -5.37
N GLN A 22 0.26 22.49 -4.26
CA GLN A 22 1.65 22.28 -3.88
C GLN A 22 1.95 20.80 -3.58
N LEU A 23 1.05 20.13 -2.86
CA LEU A 23 1.18 18.68 -2.60
C LEU A 23 1.23 17.87 -3.89
N LYS A 24 0.35 18.17 -4.85
CA LYS A 24 0.36 17.51 -6.15
C LYS A 24 1.66 17.77 -6.92
N ALA A 25 2.13 19.02 -6.94
CA ALA A 25 3.38 19.38 -7.61
C ALA A 25 4.61 18.69 -6.98
N LEU A 26 4.64 18.54 -5.65
CA LEU A 26 5.68 17.79 -4.95
C LEU A 26 5.65 16.29 -5.29
N ASP A 27 4.47 15.70 -5.38
CA ASP A 27 4.31 14.30 -5.76
C ASP A 27 4.83 14.04 -7.19
N ASP A 28 4.51 14.93 -8.13
CA ASP A 28 5.04 14.91 -9.49
C ASP A 28 6.58 15.06 -9.52
N GLN A 29 7.14 15.91 -8.65
CA GLN A 29 8.60 16.08 -8.51
C GLN A 29 9.26 14.82 -7.94
N ILE A 30 8.67 14.19 -6.93
CA ILE A 30 9.17 12.94 -6.36
C ILE A 30 9.23 11.86 -7.44
N THR A 31 8.19 11.71 -8.24
CA THR A 31 8.14 10.72 -9.33
C THR A 31 9.27 10.95 -10.35
N LYS A 32 9.52 12.21 -10.74
CA LYS A 32 10.59 12.55 -11.67
C LYS A 32 11.98 12.28 -11.09
N LEU A 33 12.18 12.62 -9.81
CA LEU A 33 13.48 12.35 -9.15
C LEU A 33 13.74 10.86 -8.99
N GLN A 34 12.74 10.06 -8.68
CA GLN A 34 12.85 8.60 -8.62
C GLN A 34 13.25 8.00 -9.99
N GLU A 35 12.73 8.55 -11.09
CA GLU A 35 13.12 8.12 -12.43
C GLU A 35 14.57 8.48 -12.75
N VAL A 36 15.01 9.69 -12.38
CA VAL A 36 16.41 10.12 -12.53
C VAL A 36 17.33 9.25 -11.69
N GLU A 37 17.01 9.01 -10.42
CA GLU A 37 17.75 8.12 -9.53
C GLU A 37 17.91 6.73 -10.15
N ARG A 38 16.83 6.14 -10.63
CA ARG A 38 16.85 4.83 -11.27
C ARG A 38 17.72 4.81 -12.51
N THR A 39 17.61 5.82 -13.38
CA THR A 39 18.41 5.93 -14.60
C THR A 39 19.90 6.08 -14.29
N LEU A 40 20.25 6.91 -13.31
CA LEU A 40 21.64 7.07 -12.88
C LEU A 40 22.20 5.78 -12.28
N SER A 41 21.45 5.17 -11.37
CA SER A 41 21.86 3.99 -10.61
C SER A 41 21.92 2.70 -11.45
N GLU A 42 20.95 2.49 -12.35
CA GLU A 42 20.82 1.22 -13.07
C GLU A 42 21.38 1.26 -14.51
N GLN A 43 21.61 2.45 -15.06
CA GLN A 43 22.07 2.60 -16.44
C GLN A 43 23.34 3.46 -16.58
N THR A 44 23.25 4.73 -16.17
CA THR A 44 24.32 5.70 -16.48
C THR A 44 25.63 5.34 -15.78
N ILE A 45 25.61 5.17 -14.46
CA ILE A 45 26.82 4.85 -13.67
C ILE A 45 27.38 3.48 -14.05
N PRO A 46 26.56 2.39 -14.11
CA PRO A 46 27.05 1.09 -14.55
C PRO A 46 27.70 1.10 -15.93
N ASN A 47 27.11 1.78 -16.91
CA ASN A 47 27.65 1.89 -18.26
C ASN A 47 28.99 2.64 -18.29
N LEU A 48 29.11 3.75 -17.58
CA LEU A 48 30.34 4.51 -17.48
C LEU A 48 31.47 3.71 -16.81
N MET A 49 31.16 3.01 -15.72
CA MET A 49 32.12 2.17 -15.02
C MET A 49 32.56 0.96 -15.88
N GLN A 50 31.63 0.37 -16.62
CA GLN A 50 31.95 -0.70 -17.57
C GLN A 50 32.88 -0.22 -18.69
N GLN A 51 32.60 0.97 -19.27
CA GLN A 51 33.46 1.57 -20.28
C GLN A 51 34.86 1.88 -19.73
N ALA A 52 34.97 2.29 -18.47
CA ALA A 52 36.23 2.52 -17.78
C ALA A 52 36.93 1.23 -17.31
N GLY A 53 36.28 0.06 -17.44
CA GLY A 53 36.83 -1.22 -17.01
C GLY A 53 36.98 -1.37 -15.49
N ILE A 54 36.20 -0.62 -14.71
CA ILE A 54 36.23 -0.64 -13.24
C ILE A 54 34.92 -1.16 -12.67
N SER A 55 35.00 -1.92 -11.58
CA SER A 55 33.82 -2.40 -10.81
C SER A 55 33.60 -1.68 -9.48
N MET A 56 34.63 -0.94 -9.04
CA MET A 56 34.61 -0.17 -7.78
C MET A 56 35.42 1.11 -7.96
N LEU A 57 34.96 2.17 -7.31
CA LEU A 57 35.65 3.43 -7.25
C LEU A 57 35.44 4.13 -5.91
N LYS A 58 36.41 4.93 -5.44
CA LYS A 58 36.23 5.83 -4.29
C LYS A 58 36.02 7.26 -4.76
N LEU A 59 35.03 7.92 -4.20
CA LEU A 59 34.79 9.35 -4.42
C LEU A 59 35.71 10.20 -3.54
N ALA A 60 35.80 11.49 -3.86
CA ALA A 60 36.63 12.43 -3.13
C ALA A 60 36.25 12.61 -1.66
N ASP A 61 34.97 12.38 -1.30
CA ASP A 61 34.45 12.41 0.05
C ASP A 61 34.71 11.12 0.87
N GLY A 62 35.35 10.12 0.25
CA GLY A 62 35.66 8.81 0.84
C GLY A 62 34.57 7.76 0.64
N SER A 63 33.43 8.12 0.04
CA SER A 63 32.38 7.16 -0.31
C SER A 63 32.88 6.16 -1.36
N SER A 64 32.45 4.91 -1.26
CA SER A 64 32.75 3.88 -2.27
C SER A 64 31.54 3.58 -3.13
N VAL A 65 31.76 3.47 -4.43
CA VAL A 65 30.77 3.05 -5.42
C VAL A 65 31.18 1.68 -5.95
N GLU A 66 30.26 0.73 -5.88
CA GLU A 66 30.45 -0.63 -6.36
C GLU A 66 29.29 -1.04 -7.26
N ILE A 67 29.58 -1.71 -8.37
CA ILE A 67 28.57 -2.26 -9.27
C ILE A 67 28.18 -3.67 -8.80
N THR A 68 26.96 -3.81 -8.36
CA THR A 68 26.36 -5.09 -8.00
C THR A 68 25.27 -5.47 -8.98
N LYS A 69 25.14 -6.77 -9.27
CA LYS A 69 24.05 -7.26 -10.12
C LYS A 69 22.77 -7.37 -9.30
N LYS A 70 21.72 -6.69 -9.77
CA LYS A 70 20.38 -6.81 -9.21
C LYS A 70 19.56 -7.78 -10.06
N TYR A 71 19.08 -8.84 -9.45
CA TYR A 71 18.16 -9.79 -10.09
C TYR A 71 16.76 -9.55 -9.54
N ALA A 72 15.80 -9.33 -10.43
CA ALA A 72 14.39 -9.24 -10.09
C ALA A 72 13.61 -10.14 -11.03
N ALA A 73 12.70 -10.93 -10.48
CA ALA A 73 11.80 -11.77 -11.25
C ALA A 73 10.38 -11.67 -10.67
N ARG A 74 9.44 -11.45 -11.54
CA ARG A 74 8.02 -11.46 -11.20
C ARG A 74 7.27 -12.11 -12.35
N VAL A 75 6.51 -13.15 -12.04
CA VAL A 75 5.67 -13.82 -13.05
C VAL A 75 4.49 -12.89 -13.40
N PRO A 76 4.31 -12.53 -14.67
CA PRO A 76 3.10 -11.81 -15.11
C PRO A 76 1.85 -12.64 -14.81
N THR A 77 0.77 -12.00 -14.42
CA THR A 77 -0.49 -12.69 -14.05
C THR A 77 -1.00 -13.62 -15.16
N SER A 78 -0.81 -13.22 -16.42
CA SER A 78 -1.21 -14.03 -17.59
C SER A 78 -0.34 -15.25 -17.86
N LYS A 79 0.81 -15.40 -17.17
CA LYS A 79 1.77 -16.50 -17.36
C LYS A 79 2.00 -17.33 -16.10
N VAL A 80 1.16 -17.19 -15.09
CA VAL A 80 1.32 -17.88 -13.80
C VAL A 80 1.28 -19.39 -13.98
N ASP A 81 0.31 -19.91 -14.72
CA ASP A 81 0.15 -21.35 -14.91
C ASP A 81 1.34 -21.95 -15.71
N GLU A 82 1.73 -21.28 -16.79
CA GLU A 82 2.89 -21.69 -17.61
C GLU A 82 4.20 -21.69 -16.78
N ALA A 83 4.40 -20.67 -15.94
CA ALA A 83 5.58 -20.59 -15.07
C ALA A 83 5.57 -21.69 -14.00
N HIS A 84 4.42 -21.99 -13.40
CA HIS A 84 4.30 -23.08 -12.43
C HIS A 84 4.51 -24.45 -13.07
N ASP A 85 4.01 -24.65 -14.28
CA ASP A 85 4.23 -25.90 -15.03
C ASP A 85 5.71 -26.08 -15.38
N TRP A 86 6.38 -24.99 -15.78
CA TRP A 86 7.82 -25.02 -16.00
C TRP A 86 8.61 -25.39 -14.73
N LEU A 87 8.26 -24.79 -13.58
CA LEU A 87 8.88 -25.13 -12.30
C LEU A 87 8.71 -26.60 -11.93
N ARG A 88 7.50 -27.15 -12.10
CA ARG A 88 7.23 -28.57 -11.83
C ARG A 88 8.00 -29.50 -12.78
N ALA A 89 8.02 -29.15 -14.07
CA ALA A 89 8.72 -29.96 -15.07
C ALA A 89 10.23 -29.99 -14.88
N ASN A 90 10.80 -28.97 -14.23
CA ASN A 90 12.24 -28.85 -13.99
C ASN A 90 12.67 -29.20 -12.54
N GLY A 91 11.77 -29.73 -11.71
CA GLY A 91 12.11 -30.18 -10.35
C GLY A 91 12.20 -29.04 -9.32
N TYR A 92 11.55 -27.91 -9.58
CA TYR A 92 11.52 -26.73 -8.70
C TYR A 92 10.14 -26.51 -8.06
N GLU A 93 9.33 -27.56 -7.95
CA GLU A 93 7.99 -27.52 -7.36
C GLU A 93 7.97 -27.02 -5.93
N ASP A 94 9.05 -27.19 -5.18
CA ASP A 94 9.20 -26.72 -3.78
C ASP A 94 9.16 -25.19 -3.66
N LEU A 95 9.36 -24.46 -4.76
CA LEU A 95 9.22 -23.01 -4.80
C LEU A 95 7.77 -22.56 -4.85
N ILE A 96 6.86 -23.45 -5.25
CA ILE A 96 5.42 -23.16 -5.40
C ILE A 96 4.76 -23.25 -4.03
N LYS A 97 4.29 -22.10 -3.52
CA LYS A 97 3.44 -22.05 -2.34
C LYS A 97 1.99 -21.99 -2.75
N ASN A 98 1.17 -22.76 -2.08
CA ASN A 98 -0.26 -22.77 -2.27
C ASN A 98 -0.96 -22.39 -0.97
N ASP A 99 -1.57 -21.22 -0.94
CA ASP A 99 -2.34 -20.72 0.19
C ASP A 99 -3.83 -20.89 -0.11
N LEU A 100 -4.53 -21.66 0.72
CA LEU A 100 -5.96 -21.83 0.64
C LEU A 100 -6.65 -20.86 1.60
N SER A 101 -7.46 -19.96 1.06
CA SER A 101 -8.24 -19.02 1.84
C SER A 101 -9.72 -19.37 1.77
N LEU A 102 -10.35 -19.51 2.92
CA LEU A 102 -11.78 -19.71 3.07
C LEU A 102 -12.38 -18.48 3.72
N SER A 103 -13.48 -17.96 3.16
CA SER A 103 -14.19 -16.81 3.69
C SER A 103 -15.54 -17.25 4.24
N PHE A 104 -15.83 -16.80 5.45
CA PHE A 104 -17.10 -17.04 6.13
C PHE A 104 -17.86 -15.72 6.26
N GLY A 105 -19.16 -15.78 6.03
CA GLY A 105 -20.02 -14.60 6.08
C GLY A 105 -20.47 -14.24 7.50
N MET A 106 -21.43 -13.32 7.58
CA MET A 106 -22.06 -12.95 8.84
C MET A 106 -22.72 -14.17 9.49
N LYS A 107 -22.58 -14.32 10.82
CA LYS A 107 -23.12 -15.40 11.64
C LYS A 107 -22.48 -16.78 11.44
N GLU A 108 -21.42 -16.87 10.64
CA GLU A 108 -20.69 -18.13 10.36
C GLU A 108 -19.39 -18.26 11.17
N ASP A 109 -19.13 -17.38 12.15
CA ASP A 109 -17.91 -17.39 12.97
C ASP A 109 -17.68 -18.73 13.70
N ASN A 110 -18.76 -19.36 14.18
CA ASN A 110 -18.66 -20.67 14.82
C ASN A 110 -18.30 -21.79 13.84
N GLN A 111 -18.78 -21.71 12.61
CA GLN A 111 -18.42 -22.67 11.55
C GLN A 111 -16.95 -22.51 11.16
N ALA A 112 -16.49 -21.26 11.06
CA ALA A 112 -15.08 -20.97 10.80
C ALA A 112 -14.15 -21.53 11.87
N LYS A 113 -14.51 -21.37 13.16
CA LYS A 113 -13.76 -21.91 14.29
C LYS A 113 -13.74 -23.44 14.30
N ALA A 114 -14.88 -24.07 14.05
CA ALA A 114 -14.98 -25.52 14.00
C ALA A 114 -14.12 -26.12 12.87
N LEU A 115 -14.18 -25.53 11.67
CA LEU A 115 -13.36 -25.97 10.55
C LEU A 115 -11.86 -25.73 10.80
N ALA A 116 -11.49 -24.59 11.38
CA ALA A 116 -10.10 -24.31 11.75
C ALA A 116 -9.56 -25.37 12.71
N GLN A 117 -10.33 -25.75 13.73
CA GLN A 117 -9.96 -26.77 14.70
C GLN A 117 -9.78 -28.14 14.02
N GLU A 118 -10.73 -28.55 13.16
CA GLU A 118 -10.65 -29.82 12.43
C GLU A 118 -9.38 -29.89 11.55
N LEU A 119 -9.03 -28.80 10.86
CA LEU A 119 -7.84 -28.74 10.04
C LEU A 119 -6.55 -28.78 10.85
N ILE A 120 -6.52 -28.13 12.02
CA ILE A 120 -5.39 -28.20 12.97
C ILE A 120 -5.19 -29.63 13.45
N GLU A 121 -6.26 -30.33 13.81
CA GLU A 121 -6.22 -31.74 14.24
C GLU A 121 -5.71 -32.68 13.13
N LYS A 122 -5.95 -32.32 11.87
CA LYS A 122 -5.40 -33.02 10.69
C LYS A 122 -3.95 -32.64 10.36
N GLY A 123 -3.31 -31.77 11.16
CA GLY A 123 -1.91 -31.38 11.01
C GLY A 123 -1.66 -30.21 10.06
N PHE A 124 -2.70 -29.50 9.61
CA PHE A 124 -2.54 -28.30 8.77
C PHE A 124 -2.16 -27.08 9.62
N ASN A 125 -1.30 -26.22 9.08
CA ASN A 125 -0.98 -24.93 9.69
C ASN A 125 -2.06 -23.91 9.33
N VAL A 126 -3.06 -23.76 10.20
CA VAL A 126 -4.21 -22.87 9.97
C VAL A 126 -3.94 -21.49 10.54
N LYS A 127 -4.09 -20.47 9.71
CA LYS A 127 -4.09 -19.06 10.13
C LYS A 127 -5.52 -18.54 10.09
N GLN A 128 -6.08 -18.26 11.25
CA GLN A 128 -7.40 -17.65 11.37
C GLN A 128 -7.25 -16.14 11.63
N LYS A 129 -7.96 -15.31 10.86
CA LYS A 129 -8.04 -13.87 11.06
C LYS A 129 -9.50 -13.45 11.13
N THR A 130 -9.94 -13.07 12.32
CA THR A 130 -11.26 -12.45 12.53
C THR A 130 -11.13 -10.94 12.43
N HIS A 131 -11.92 -10.33 11.58
CA HIS A 131 -11.89 -8.87 11.38
C HIS A 131 -13.24 -8.34 10.90
N VAL A 132 -13.49 -7.08 11.17
CA VAL A 132 -14.55 -6.30 10.55
C VAL A 132 -13.90 -5.37 9.55
N HIS A 133 -14.39 -5.33 8.31
CA HIS A 133 -13.87 -4.41 7.32
C HIS A 133 -14.10 -2.96 7.77
N HIS A 134 -13.09 -2.11 7.63
CA HIS A 134 -13.14 -0.73 8.15
C HIS A 134 -14.31 0.08 7.62
N SER A 135 -14.70 -0.09 6.35
CA SER A 135 -15.85 0.61 5.77
C SER A 135 -17.20 0.12 6.35
N THR A 136 -17.29 -1.17 6.65
CA THR A 136 -18.47 -1.75 7.31
C THR A 136 -18.60 -1.22 8.74
N LEU A 137 -17.47 -1.18 9.47
CA LEU A 137 -17.43 -0.61 10.82
C LEU A 137 -17.79 0.88 10.81
N ALA A 138 -17.24 1.66 9.89
CA ALA A 138 -17.54 3.08 9.75
C ALA A 138 -19.02 3.33 9.42
N GLY A 139 -19.61 2.51 8.55
CA GLY A 139 -21.05 2.55 8.24
C GLY A 139 -21.91 2.27 9.47
N PHE A 140 -21.58 1.21 10.20
CA PHE A 140 -22.25 0.84 11.45
C PHE A 140 -22.16 1.98 12.50
N VAL A 141 -20.97 2.50 12.73
CA VAL A 141 -20.76 3.59 13.72
C VAL A 141 -21.57 4.82 13.36
N ARG A 142 -21.57 5.21 12.07
CA ARG A 142 -22.38 6.35 11.58
C ARG A 142 -23.86 6.13 11.85
N GLU A 143 -24.39 4.97 11.50
CA GLU A 143 -25.78 4.61 11.68
C GLU A 143 -26.19 4.68 13.16
N GLN A 144 -25.36 4.10 14.05
CA GLN A 144 -25.63 4.14 15.50
C GLN A 144 -25.62 5.57 16.05
N ILE A 145 -24.69 6.42 15.64
CA ILE A 145 -24.60 7.82 16.06
C ILE A 145 -25.81 8.62 15.53
N GLU A 146 -26.20 8.43 14.27
CA GLU A 146 -27.37 9.07 13.66
C GLU A 146 -28.68 8.67 14.34
N GLU A 147 -28.77 7.44 14.87
CA GLU A 147 -29.88 6.94 15.67
C GLU A 147 -29.86 7.40 17.15
N GLY A 148 -28.85 8.17 17.55
CA GLY A 148 -28.67 8.65 18.93
C GLY A 148 -28.23 7.58 19.92
N LYS A 149 -27.67 6.49 19.46
CA LYS A 149 -27.13 5.42 20.30
C LYS A 149 -25.67 5.69 20.67
N GLU A 150 -25.29 5.30 21.88
CA GLU A 150 -23.91 5.38 22.32
C GLU A 150 -23.07 4.30 21.67
N VAL A 151 -21.92 4.73 21.13
CA VAL A 151 -20.88 3.83 20.58
C VAL A 151 -19.61 4.05 21.39
N PRO A 152 -18.92 3.00 21.87
CA PRO A 152 -17.69 3.15 22.62
C PRO A 152 -16.56 3.65 21.69
N HIS A 153 -16.34 4.96 21.69
CA HIS A 153 -15.41 5.66 20.81
C HIS A 153 -13.99 5.14 20.94
N ASP A 154 -13.51 4.92 22.14
CA ASP A 154 -12.14 4.43 22.40
C ASP A 154 -11.93 3.01 21.87
N LEU A 155 -12.95 2.16 21.97
CA LEU A 155 -12.89 0.76 21.55
C LEU A 155 -12.79 0.63 20.03
N PHE A 156 -13.53 1.46 19.29
CA PHE A 156 -13.58 1.42 17.83
C PHE A 156 -12.70 2.47 17.16
N GLY A 157 -11.98 3.28 17.93
CA GLY A 157 -11.18 4.37 17.40
C GLY A 157 -12.02 5.35 16.56
N VAL A 158 -13.22 5.70 17.08
CA VAL A 158 -14.17 6.55 16.35
C VAL A 158 -13.62 7.96 16.22
N TYR A 159 -13.49 8.42 14.99
CA TYR A 159 -13.15 9.79 14.65
C TYR A 159 -14.25 10.38 13.76
N VAL A 160 -14.89 11.43 14.25
CA VAL A 160 -15.89 12.18 13.49
C VAL A 160 -15.36 13.60 13.28
N ALA A 161 -15.27 14.02 12.04
CA ALA A 161 -14.85 15.38 11.71
C ALA A 161 -15.62 15.91 10.51
N ASP A 162 -15.92 17.20 10.57
CA ASP A 162 -16.41 17.93 9.41
C ASP A 162 -15.28 18.11 8.41
N ARG A 163 -15.50 17.76 7.17
CA ARG A 163 -14.50 17.88 6.10
C ARG A 163 -14.94 18.89 5.05
N THR A 164 -14.09 19.86 4.79
CA THR A 164 -14.32 20.81 3.70
C THR A 164 -14.09 20.15 2.35
N LYS A 165 -15.10 20.20 1.47
CA LYS A 165 -15.01 19.82 0.07
C LYS A 165 -15.08 21.08 -0.79
N ILE A 166 -14.06 21.35 -1.57
CA ILE A 166 -14.03 22.44 -2.54
C ILE A 166 -14.20 21.85 -3.94
N THR A 167 -15.21 22.32 -4.67
CA THR A 167 -15.40 21.96 -6.08
C THR A 167 -14.95 23.16 -6.91
N THR A 168 -13.86 23.01 -7.66
CA THR A 168 -13.38 24.02 -8.60
C THR A 168 -14.21 23.92 -9.88
N LYS A 169 -14.63 25.05 -10.44
CA LYS A 169 -15.16 25.10 -11.81
C LYS A 169 -13.97 24.97 -12.77
N GLU A 170 -14.07 24.05 -13.70
CA GLU A 170 -13.18 23.97 -14.88
C GLU A 170 -13.41 25.18 -15.78
#